data_889484eeec7715c851cb511b79ed19e6
#
_entry.id   889484eeec7715c851cb511b79ed19e6
#
_cell.length_a   1.000
_cell.length_b   1.000
_cell.length_c   1.000
_cell.angle_alpha   90.00
_cell.angle_beta   90.00
_cell.angle_gamma   90.00
#
_symmetry.space_group_name_H-M   'P 1'
#
loop_
_entity.id
_entity.type
_entity.pdbx_description
1 polymer ?
#
loop_
_entity_poly.entity_id
_entity_poly.type
_entity_poly.pdbx_seq_one_letter_code
_entity_poly.pdbx_strand_id
1 'polypeptide(L)'
;MPFIGQKLSYNMVRKKRKVIPVRSTWTANIEKEGYHMHYIIFDLEWNQPTDARSIVQEPVYLNGEIIEIGAVKLDEHFCPVDELRIYIKPQHYTRMHQDVVILTGIRGKILDEQGLPFPAAYQKFTDWCGEDYAFMTWSMNDMPMLVDNMLLHGIDVSDLPECYDIQRIFCREIMRGNTLYSLETALTLLKEQGDKAHDALHDARNTAKICNHLDLEQYIGEYTSKVFAEKPTGKKYVSRKEIFQDPSLLEFYCPWCGQPVKCEPWLAVYGGAPMAYGICPDGDEFLVQLSVSRHPQGEYSVKRMIFEMSDDLWDIYMDKKEALLGIQAS
;
A
#
# COMPACT_ATOMS: atom_id res chain seq x y z
N MET A 1 -15.28 -21.44 -45.61
CA MET A 1 -16.30 -20.78 -44.81
C MET A 1 -15.59 -19.96 -43.77
N PRO A 2 -15.68 -18.63 -43.77
CA PRO A 2 -14.93 -17.77 -42.83
C PRO A 2 -15.75 -17.61 -41.55
N PHE A 3 -15.08 -17.82 -40.41
CA PHE A 3 -15.60 -17.50 -39.08
C PHE A 3 -15.66 -15.97 -38.93
N ILE A 4 -16.87 -15.47 -38.82
CA ILE A 4 -17.18 -14.08 -38.55
C ILE A 4 -16.93 -13.86 -37.06
N GLY A 5 -15.86 -13.12 -36.75
CA GLY A 5 -15.57 -12.65 -35.40
C GLY A 5 -16.62 -11.64 -34.94
N GLN A 6 -17.45 -12.02 -34.00
CA GLN A 6 -18.28 -11.07 -33.27
C GLN A 6 -17.38 -10.20 -32.42
N LYS A 7 -17.21 -8.92 -32.77
CA LYS A 7 -16.72 -7.87 -31.88
C LYS A 7 -17.74 -7.73 -30.73
N LEU A 8 -17.42 -8.32 -29.59
CA LEU A 8 -18.07 -7.97 -28.34
C LEU A 8 -17.65 -6.53 -27.99
N SER A 9 -18.48 -5.57 -28.28
CA SER A 9 -18.35 -4.22 -27.77
C SER A 9 -18.62 -4.25 -26.27
N TYR A 10 -17.55 -4.32 -25.46
CA TYR A 10 -17.66 -4.11 -24.02
C TYR A 10 -17.86 -2.60 -23.75
N ASN A 11 -19.07 -2.13 -23.99
CA ASN A 11 -19.57 -0.90 -23.38
C ASN A 11 -19.99 -1.23 -21.93
N MET A 12 -19.03 -1.53 -21.05
CA MET A 12 -19.27 -1.40 -19.63
C MET A 12 -19.21 0.09 -19.28
N VAL A 13 -20.31 0.79 -19.52
CA VAL A 13 -20.54 2.09 -18.90
C VAL A 13 -20.58 1.81 -17.40
N ARG A 14 -19.46 2.06 -16.71
CA ARG A 14 -19.43 2.14 -15.26
C ARG A 14 -20.60 3.04 -14.87
N LYS A 15 -21.62 2.51 -14.22
CA LYS A 15 -22.60 3.34 -13.53
C LYS A 15 -21.76 4.18 -12.58
N LYS A 16 -21.59 5.49 -12.92
CA LYS A 16 -20.98 6.41 -11.96
C LYS A 16 -21.69 6.14 -10.65
N ARG A 17 -20.98 5.54 -9.69
CA ARG A 17 -21.46 5.54 -8.31
C ARG A 17 -21.94 6.98 -8.11
N LYS A 18 -23.17 7.17 -7.64
CA LYS A 18 -23.42 8.35 -6.84
C LYS A 18 -22.33 8.26 -5.79
N VAL A 19 -21.24 9.00 -6.00
CA VAL A 19 -20.33 9.35 -4.94
C VAL A 19 -21.29 9.93 -3.91
N ILE A 20 -21.67 9.12 -2.94
CA ILE A 20 -22.19 9.66 -1.70
C ILE A 20 -20.93 10.36 -1.23
N PRO A 21 -20.88 11.70 -1.31
CA PRO A 21 -19.67 12.37 -0.86
C PRO A 21 -19.45 11.83 0.55
N VAL A 22 -18.25 11.33 0.85
CA VAL A 22 -17.84 11.04 2.23
C VAL A 22 -18.26 12.20 3.14
N ARG A 23 -18.36 13.41 2.61
CA ARG A 23 -18.99 14.59 3.19
C ARG A 23 -20.42 14.41 3.72
N SER A 24 -21.29 13.57 3.16
CA SER A 24 -22.71 13.60 3.59
C SER A 24 -23.00 12.80 4.87
N THR A 25 -22.15 11.85 5.25
CA THR A 25 -22.27 11.15 6.53
C THR A 25 -21.30 11.68 7.57
N TRP A 26 -20.13 12.20 7.16
CA TRP A 26 -19.10 12.72 8.06
C TRP A 26 -19.33 14.20 8.42
N THR A 27 -19.66 15.07 7.47
CA THR A 27 -19.94 16.47 7.76
C THR A 27 -21.19 16.68 8.60
N ALA A 28 -22.19 15.78 8.56
CA ALA A 28 -23.36 15.86 9.43
C ALA A 28 -23.04 15.48 10.89
N ASN A 29 -21.93 14.77 11.16
CA ASN A 29 -21.48 14.43 12.51
C ASN A 29 -20.40 15.39 13.05
N ILE A 30 -19.64 16.07 12.17
CA ILE A 30 -18.56 17.01 12.55
C ILE A 30 -19.11 18.22 13.31
N GLU A 31 -20.35 18.64 13.05
CA GLU A 31 -20.96 19.77 13.79
C GLU A 31 -21.47 19.40 15.19
N LYS A 32 -21.41 18.14 15.63
CA LYS A 32 -22.01 17.72 16.89
C LYS A 32 -21.08 17.32 18.04
N GLU A 33 -19.84 16.91 17.77
CA GLU A 33 -18.86 16.63 18.83
C GLU A 33 -17.46 16.72 18.20
N GLY A 34 -16.57 17.56 18.67
CA GLY A 34 -15.23 17.87 18.16
C GLY A 34 -14.34 16.68 17.76
N TYR A 35 -14.76 15.94 16.76
CA TYR A 35 -13.97 14.90 16.13
C TYR A 35 -12.95 15.54 15.20
N HIS A 36 -11.67 15.44 15.57
CA HIS A 36 -10.57 15.94 14.78
C HIS A 36 -9.91 14.78 14.05
N MET A 37 -10.21 14.62 12.76
CA MET A 37 -9.53 13.67 11.88
C MET A 37 -8.09 14.12 11.69
N HIS A 38 -7.13 13.21 11.91
CA HIS A 38 -5.74 13.45 11.59
C HIS A 38 -5.32 12.67 10.34
N TYR A 39 -4.37 13.23 9.61
CA TYR A 39 -3.74 12.53 8.50
C TYR A 39 -2.26 12.29 8.85
N ILE A 40 -1.86 11.03 8.79
CA ILE A 40 -0.53 10.60 9.21
C ILE A 40 0.29 10.27 7.98
N ILE A 41 1.14 11.20 7.57
CA ILE A 41 2.16 10.90 6.57
C ILE A 41 3.25 10.10 7.26
N PHE A 42 3.54 8.89 6.76
CA PHE A 42 4.64 8.11 7.30
C PHE A 42 5.49 7.48 6.20
N ASP A 43 6.73 7.22 6.54
CA ASP A 43 7.72 6.52 5.74
C ASP A 43 8.45 5.51 6.64
N LEU A 44 8.99 4.46 6.04
CA LEU A 44 9.65 3.38 6.74
C LEU A 44 11.05 3.13 6.18
N GLU A 45 12.01 2.91 7.06
CA GLU A 45 13.27 2.27 6.69
C GLU A 45 13.31 0.85 7.23
N TRP A 46 13.88 -0.07 6.46
CA TRP A 46 13.94 -1.48 6.86
C TRP A 46 15.29 -2.11 6.53
N ASN A 47 15.71 -3.02 7.41
CA ASN A 47 16.88 -3.84 7.18
C ASN A 47 16.50 -5.08 6.35
N GLN A 48 17.43 -5.56 5.56
CA GLN A 48 17.25 -6.71 4.67
C GLN A 48 18.06 -7.92 5.15
N PRO A 49 17.65 -9.15 4.78
CA PRO A 49 18.45 -10.33 5.02
C PRO A 49 19.80 -10.24 4.28
N THR A 50 20.87 -10.64 4.93
CA THR A 50 22.22 -10.58 4.34
C THR A 50 22.47 -11.68 3.29
N ASP A 51 21.65 -12.71 3.28
CA ASP A 51 21.67 -13.78 2.27
C ASP A 51 20.28 -14.43 2.16
N ALA A 52 20.04 -15.13 1.04
CA ALA A 52 18.76 -15.76 0.74
C ALA A 52 18.37 -16.89 1.73
N ARG A 53 19.31 -17.45 2.50
CA ARG A 53 19.03 -18.51 3.47
C ARG A 53 18.55 -17.96 4.81
N SER A 54 18.86 -16.69 5.07
CA SER A 54 18.46 -16.01 6.31
C SER A 54 17.05 -15.42 6.23
N ILE A 55 16.38 -15.51 5.07
CA ILE A 55 15.01 -14.99 4.90
C ILE A 55 14.05 -15.76 5.82
N VAL A 56 13.36 -15.03 6.69
CA VAL A 56 12.25 -15.55 7.50
C VAL A 56 11.10 -15.92 6.58
N GLN A 57 10.60 -17.16 6.70
CA GLN A 57 9.57 -17.71 5.80
C GLN A 57 8.20 -17.87 6.47
N GLU A 58 8.19 -18.00 7.79
CA GLU A 58 6.98 -18.19 8.60
C GLU A 58 7.01 -17.25 9.83
N PRO A 59 5.92 -16.67 10.26
CA PRO A 59 4.55 -16.78 9.72
C PRO A 59 4.32 -15.97 8.43
N VAL A 60 5.30 -15.18 8.01
CA VAL A 60 5.25 -14.35 6.81
C VAL A 60 6.60 -14.44 6.08
N TYR A 61 6.58 -14.36 4.73
CA TYR A 61 7.82 -14.20 3.97
C TYR A 61 8.30 -12.75 4.14
N LEU A 62 9.28 -12.57 5.02
CA LEU A 62 9.74 -11.24 5.43
C LEU A 62 10.80 -10.71 4.46
N ASN A 63 10.45 -9.74 3.63
CA ASN A 63 11.39 -9.09 2.73
C ASN A 63 12.32 -8.09 3.44
N GLY A 64 11.84 -7.54 4.56
CA GLY A 64 12.60 -6.58 5.37
C GLY A 64 12.03 -6.47 6.77
N GLU A 65 12.86 -6.14 7.72
CA GLU A 65 12.46 -5.87 9.10
C GLU A 65 12.62 -4.38 9.38
N ILE A 66 11.53 -3.71 9.77
CA ILE A 66 11.48 -2.26 9.96
C ILE A 66 12.46 -1.86 11.06
N ILE A 67 13.26 -0.83 10.79
CA ILE A 67 14.26 -0.27 11.69
C ILE A 67 14.00 1.19 12.05
N GLU A 68 13.17 1.89 11.29
CA GLU A 68 12.73 3.25 11.59
C GLU A 68 11.30 3.48 11.08
N ILE A 69 10.51 4.18 11.89
CA ILE A 69 9.27 4.82 11.49
C ILE A 69 9.48 6.32 11.61
N GLY A 70 9.31 7.05 10.53
CA GLY A 70 9.26 8.51 10.49
C GLY A 70 7.87 8.97 10.11
N ALA A 71 7.29 9.92 10.84
CA ALA A 71 5.94 10.37 10.56
C ALA A 71 5.74 11.86 10.82
N VAL A 72 4.82 12.46 10.06
CA VAL A 72 4.30 13.82 10.22
C VAL A 72 2.78 13.73 10.38
N LYS A 73 2.25 14.33 11.43
CA LYS A 73 0.82 14.42 11.68
C LYS A 73 0.29 15.74 11.11
N LEU A 74 -0.76 15.63 10.29
CA LEU A 74 -1.52 16.76 9.80
C LEU A 74 -2.87 16.82 10.51
N ASP A 75 -3.41 18.03 10.65
CA ASP A 75 -4.78 18.25 11.12
C ASP A 75 -5.81 18.02 9.98
N GLU A 76 -7.07 18.29 10.27
CA GLU A 76 -8.20 18.20 9.33
C GLU A 76 -8.09 19.13 8.13
N HIS A 77 -7.21 20.13 8.19
CA HIS A 77 -6.90 21.08 7.11
C HIS A 77 -5.59 20.78 6.41
N PHE A 78 -5.04 19.58 6.64
CA PHE A 78 -3.76 19.12 6.11
C PHE A 78 -2.56 19.97 6.53
N CYS A 79 -2.66 20.71 7.65
CA CYS A 79 -1.56 21.48 8.20
C CYS A 79 -0.71 20.62 9.15
N PRO A 80 0.63 20.61 9.04
CA PRO A 80 1.49 19.86 9.97
C PRO A 80 1.35 20.38 11.41
N VAL A 81 1.07 19.47 12.35
CA VAL A 81 0.86 19.78 13.78
C VAL A 81 1.84 19.06 14.72
N ASP A 82 2.37 17.91 14.30
CA ASP A 82 3.33 17.15 15.10
C ASP A 82 4.19 16.21 14.23
N GLU A 83 5.27 15.69 14.75
CA GLU A 83 6.14 14.75 14.07
C GLU A 83 6.72 13.71 15.03
N LEU A 84 7.02 12.53 14.50
CA LEU A 84 7.48 11.40 15.26
C LEU A 84 8.63 10.67 14.54
N ARG A 85 9.63 10.26 15.32
CA ARG A 85 10.66 9.30 14.90
C ARG A 85 10.75 8.18 15.92
N ILE A 86 10.74 6.95 15.44
CA ILE A 86 10.93 5.77 16.27
C ILE A 86 11.96 4.86 15.61
N TYR A 87 13.06 4.57 16.31
CA TYR A 87 13.96 3.50 15.91
C TYR A 87 13.46 2.16 16.46
N ILE A 88 13.62 1.12 15.64
CA ILE A 88 13.16 -0.23 15.95
C ILE A 88 14.34 -1.18 15.90
N LYS A 89 14.50 -1.96 16.97
CA LYS A 89 15.55 -2.96 17.05
C LYS A 89 15.09 -4.23 16.34
N PRO A 90 15.73 -4.62 15.21
CA PRO A 90 15.37 -5.83 14.50
C PRO A 90 15.65 -7.07 15.33
N GLN A 91 14.78 -8.08 15.25
CA GLN A 91 14.89 -9.35 15.99
C GLN A 91 15.45 -10.48 15.12
N HIS A 92 15.17 -10.47 13.83
CA HIS A 92 15.58 -11.49 12.87
C HIS A 92 16.79 -11.03 12.05
N TYR A 93 16.73 -9.85 11.45
CA TYR A 93 17.83 -9.30 10.64
C TYR A 93 18.71 -8.39 11.48
N THR A 94 19.30 -8.95 12.56
CA THR A 94 20.10 -8.19 13.55
C THR A 94 21.41 -7.67 12.98
N ARG A 95 21.95 -8.32 11.94
CA ARG A 95 23.10 -7.82 11.20
C ARG A 95 22.63 -6.84 10.13
N MET A 96 23.05 -5.59 10.26
CA MET A 96 22.69 -4.57 9.27
C MET A 96 23.28 -4.89 7.89
N HIS A 97 22.42 -4.89 6.87
CA HIS A 97 22.86 -4.99 5.48
C HIS A 97 23.66 -3.75 5.10
N GLN A 98 24.80 -3.94 4.41
CA GLN A 98 25.73 -2.84 4.12
C GLN A 98 25.07 -1.74 3.28
N ASP A 99 24.27 -2.12 2.28
CA ASP A 99 23.59 -1.15 1.41
C ASP A 99 22.56 -0.33 2.19
N VAL A 100 21.86 -0.93 3.18
CA VAL A 100 20.93 -0.22 4.05
C VAL A 100 21.68 0.81 4.89
N VAL A 101 22.84 0.44 5.48
CA VAL A 101 23.66 1.38 6.25
C VAL A 101 24.17 2.53 5.39
N ILE A 102 24.57 2.26 4.14
CA ILE A 102 25.02 3.30 3.21
C ILE A 102 23.88 4.26 2.85
N LEU A 103 22.70 3.71 2.58
CA LEU A 103 21.54 4.43 2.13
C LEU A 103 20.94 5.31 3.23
N THR A 104 20.60 4.70 4.37
CA THR A 104 19.89 5.35 5.47
C THR A 104 20.84 6.07 6.45
N GLY A 105 22.06 5.60 6.59
CA GLY A 105 23.00 6.01 7.64
C GLY A 105 22.74 5.35 8.99
N ILE A 106 21.68 4.52 9.12
CA ILE A 106 21.32 3.84 10.36
C ILE A 106 22.31 2.70 10.60
N ARG A 107 22.94 2.72 11.77
CA ARG A 107 23.91 1.70 12.19
C ARG A 107 23.35 0.90 13.36
N GLY A 108 23.75 -0.36 13.47
CA GLY A 108 23.31 -1.25 14.55
C GLY A 108 23.45 -0.63 15.95
N LYS A 109 24.50 0.18 16.18
CA LYS A 109 24.69 0.89 17.46
C LYS A 109 23.51 1.81 17.81
N ILE A 110 22.95 2.55 16.85
CA ILE A 110 21.78 3.42 17.09
C ILE A 110 20.58 2.56 17.50
N LEU A 111 20.38 1.44 16.80
CA LEU A 111 19.27 0.52 17.07
C LEU A 111 19.42 -0.19 18.41
N ASP A 112 20.68 -0.48 18.83
CA ASP A 112 20.96 -1.05 20.15
C ASP A 112 20.71 -0.06 21.30
N GLU A 113 21.01 1.21 21.10
CA GLU A 113 20.90 2.27 22.11
C GLU A 113 19.49 2.87 22.21
N GLN A 114 18.77 3.00 21.09
CA GLN A 114 17.52 3.76 20.99
C GLN A 114 16.34 2.95 20.42
N GLY A 115 16.61 1.78 19.83
CA GLY A 115 15.59 0.97 19.17
C GLY A 115 14.67 0.28 20.17
N LEU A 116 13.37 0.38 19.94
CA LEU A 116 12.34 -0.37 20.65
C LEU A 116 12.08 -1.71 19.95
N PRO A 117 11.59 -2.75 20.66
CA PRO A 117 10.98 -3.90 20.01
C PRO A 117 9.79 -3.46 19.14
N PHE A 118 9.58 -4.11 17.97
CA PHE A 118 8.53 -3.70 17.03
C PHE A 118 7.14 -3.55 17.67
N PRO A 119 6.63 -4.48 18.51
CA PRO A 119 5.31 -4.31 19.13
C PRO A 119 5.19 -3.04 19.98
N ALA A 120 6.25 -2.69 20.73
CA ALA A 120 6.28 -1.48 21.53
C ALA A 120 6.39 -0.21 20.68
N ALA A 121 7.17 -0.28 19.59
CA ALA A 121 7.28 0.81 18.62
C ALA A 121 5.95 1.08 17.91
N TYR A 122 5.28 0.01 17.46
CA TYR A 122 3.99 0.10 16.80
C TYR A 122 2.90 0.65 17.74
N GLN A 123 2.84 0.18 19.00
CA GLN A 123 1.92 0.74 20.00
C GLN A 123 2.18 2.23 20.23
N LYS A 124 3.45 2.63 20.39
CA LYS A 124 3.82 4.05 20.53
C LYS A 124 3.41 4.87 19.30
N PHE A 125 3.56 4.31 18.09
CA PHE A 125 3.15 4.95 16.84
C PHE A 125 1.63 5.14 16.79
N THR A 126 0.85 4.09 17.07
CA THR A 126 -0.61 4.15 17.05
C THR A 126 -1.18 5.05 18.16
N ASP A 127 -0.60 5.03 19.37
CA ASP A 127 -0.97 5.94 20.45
C ASP A 127 -0.75 7.41 20.04
N TRP A 128 0.36 7.67 19.32
CA TRP A 128 0.64 9.01 18.81
C TRP A 128 -0.30 9.39 17.66
N CYS A 129 -0.71 8.45 16.80
CA CYS A 129 -1.68 8.73 15.73
C CYS A 129 -3.01 9.26 16.30
N GLY A 130 -3.49 8.70 17.41
CA GLY A 130 -4.78 9.05 18.04
C GLY A 130 -5.87 8.06 17.67
N GLU A 131 -7.15 8.47 17.85
CA GLU A 131 -8.30 7.57 17.62
C GLU A 131 -8.80 7.64 16.17
N ASP A 132 -8.89 8.86 15.60
CA ASP A 132 -9.43 9.09 14.26
C ASP A 132 -8.32 9.58 13.33
N TYR A 133 -7.81 8.69 12.50
CA TYR A 133 -6.75 9.04 11.57
C TYR A 133 -6.79 8.19 10.29
N ALA A 134 -6.20 8.72 9.23
CA ALA A 134 -5.89 8.01 8.00
C ALA A 134 -4.40 8.09 7.71
N PHE A 135 -3.86 7.09 7.03
CA PHE A 135 -2.48 7.08 6.58
C PHE A 135 -2.30 7.78 5.23
N MET A 136 -1.11 8.31 5.03
CA MET A 136 -0.61 8.83 3.77
C MET A 136 0.83 8.36 3.56
N THR A 137 1.18 7.92 2.36
CA THR A 137 2.55 7.53 2.03
C THR A 137 2.97 8.09 0.67
N TRP A 138 4.28 8.23 0.46
CA TRP A 138 4.81 8.44 -0.88
C TRP A 138 4.95 7.09 -1.58
N SER A 139 3.92 6.60 -2.21
CA SER A 139 3.73 5.26 -2.73
C SER A 139 3.13 4.27 -1.73
N MET A 140 2.59 3.20 -2.26
CA MET A 140 1.97 2.15 -1.43
C MET A 140 2.96 1.06 -0.96
N ASN A 141 4.29 1.30 -1.05
CA ASN A 141 5.29 0.28 -0.68
C ASN A 141 5.42 0.10 0.84
N ASP A 142 5.18 1.15 1.62
CA ASP A 142 5.31 1.13 3.07
C ASP A 142 4.22 0.29 3.74
N MET A 143 3.00 0.32 3.21
CA MET A 143 1.89 -0.44 3.78
C MET A 143 2.12 -1.96 3.77
N PRO A 144 2.55 -2.62 2.68
CA PRO A 144 2.90 -4.04 2.71
C PRO A 144 4.04 -4.35 3.68
N MET A 145 5.02 -3.47 3.80
CA MET A 145 6.14 -3.64 4.75
C MET A 145 5.64 -3.56 6.19
N LEU A 146 4.78 -2.59 6.51
CA LEU A 146 4.15 -2.46 7.82
C LEU A 146 3.35 -3.72 8.16
N VAL A 147 2.49 -4.16 7.24
CA VAL A 147 1.66 -5.36 7.39
C VAL A 147 2.50 -6.61 7.61
N ASP A 148 3.59 -6.80 6.87
CA ASP A 148 4.47 -7.96 7.04
C ASP A 148 5.09 -7.99 8.44
N ASN A 149 5.53 -6.84 8.94
CA ASN A 149 6.09 -6.73 10.28
C ASN A 149 5.02 -6.89 11.37
N MET A 150 3.79 -6.41 11.17
CA MET A 150 2.67 -6.68 12.09
C MET A 150 2.35 -8.17 12.17
N LEU A 151 2.23 -8.84 11.03
CA LEU A 151 1.96 -10.29 10.96
C LEU A 151 3.09 -11.11 11.59
N LEU A 152 4.35 -10.71 11.38
CA LEU A 152 5.51 -11.35 12.00
C LEU A 152 5.39 -11.40 13.54
N HIS A 153 4.85 -10.33 14.12
CA HIS A 153 4.67 -10.17 15.56
C HIS A 153 3.27 -10.55 16.07
N GLY A 154 2.42 -11.11 15.22
CA GLY A 154 1.07 -11.54 15.58
C GLY A 154 0.10 -10.41 15.88
N ILE A 155 0.39 -9.19 15.40
CA ILE A 155 -0.49 -8.03 15.52
C ILE A 155 -1.60 -8.14 14.47
N ASP A 156 -2.84 -7.85 14.88
CA ASP A 156 -3.98 -7.87 13.97
C ASP A 156 -3.88 -6.73 12.94
N VAL A 157 -4.20 -7.05 11.70
CA VAL A 157 -4.15 -6.13 10.56
C VAL A 157 -5.55 -5.76 10.04
N SER A 158 -6.62 -6.28 10.67
CA SER A 158 -8.00 -6.07 10.22
C SER A 158 -8.48 -4.62 10.37
N ASP A 159 -7.95 -3.91 11.37
CA ASP A 159 -8.38 -2.56 11.72
C ASP A 159 -7.42 -1.45 11.25
N LEU A 160 -6.59 -1.76 10.24
CA LEU A 160 -5.75 -0.73 9.64
C LEU A 160 -6.61 0.38 9.03
N PRO A 161 -6.25 1.67 9.24
CA PRO A 161 -6.96 2.79 8.67
C PRO A 161 -6.82 2.84 7.15
N GLU A 162 -7.59 3.72 6.52
CA GLU A 162 -7.40 4.06 5.11
C GLU A 162 -6.00 4.61 4.88
N CYS A 163 -5.45 4.33 3.70
CA CYS A 163 -4.15 4.84 3.29
C CYS A 163 -4.26 5.49 1.92
N TYR A 164 -3.75 6.70 1.80
CA TYR A 164 -3.77 7.50 0.57
C TYR A 164 -2.39 7.51 -0.08
N ASP A 165 -2.34 7.24 -1.37
CA ASP A 165 -1.12 7.26 -2.18
C ASP A 165 -0.86 8.69 -2.70
N ILE A 166 -0.02 9.45 -2.00
CA ILE A 166 0.31 10.83 -2.36
C ILE A 166 1.09 10.90 -3.67
N GLN A 167 1.93 9.90 -3.97
CA GLN A 167 2.65 9.83 -5.24
C GLN A 167 1.66 9.79 -6.42
N ARG A 168 0.57 9.05 -6.30
CA ARG A 168 -0.44 8.96 -7.33
C ARG A 168 -1.24 10.24 -7.48
N ILE A 169 -1.65 10.85 -6.38
CA ILE A 169 -2.32 12.15 -6.41
C ILE A 169 -1.43 13.16 -7.15
N PHE A 170 -0.15 13.24 -6.79
CA PHE A 170 0.82 14.12 -7.47
C PHE A 170 0.93 13.81 -8.97
N CYS A 171 1.09 12.54 -9.33
CA CYS A 171 1.27 12.14 -10.74
C CYS A 171 0.03 12.44 -11.59
N ARG A 172 -1.16 12.24 -11.05
CA ARG A 172 -2.42 12.47 -11.76
C ARG A 172 -2.77 13.95 -11.81
N GLU A 173 -2.70 14.63 -10.67
CA GLU A 173 -3.24 16.00 -10.55
C GLU A 173 -2.25 17.07 -10.97
N ILE A 174 -0.97 16.91 -10.69
CA ILE A 174 0.08 17.87 -11.08
C ILE A 174 0.68 17.52 -12.43
N MET A 175 1.10 16.25 -12.61
CA MET A 175 1.81 15.83 -13.82
C MET A 175 0.87 15.41 -14.96
N ARG A 176 -0.43 15.28 -14.68
CA ARG A 176 -1.47 14.91 -15.64
C ARG A 176 -1.18 13.62 -16.39
N GLY A 177 -0.60 12.62 -15.68
CA GLY A 177 -0.21 11.35 -16.26
C GLY A 177 -0.11 10.21 -15.25
N ASN A 178 0.22 9.01 -15.75
CA ASN A 178 0.35 7.79 -14.93
C ASN A 178 1.80 7.42 -14.62
N THR A 179 2.78 8.22 -15.07
CA THR A 179 4.19 7.97 -14.78
C THR A 179 4.48 8.28 -13.33
N LEU A 180 4.96 7.28 -12.58
CA LEU A 180 5.33 7.46 -11.19
C LEU A 180 6.69 8.17 -11.09
N TYR A 181 6.77 9.16 -10.24
CA TYR A 181 7.97 9.95 -9.98
C TYR A 181 8.50 9.65 -8.58
N SER A 182 9.82 9.59 -8.43
CA SER A 182 10.43 9.50 -7.09
C SER A 182 10.14 10.77 -6.28
N LEU A 183 10.18 10.67 -4.95
CA LEU A 183 9.99 11.79 -4.03
C LEU A 183 10.94 12.94 -4.34
N GLU A 184 12.23 12.65 -4.56
CA GLU A 184 13.25 13.63 -4.94
C GLU A 184 12.93 14.32 -6.27
N THR A 185 12.46 13.57 -7.26
CA THR A 185 12.06 14.13 -8.56
C THR A 185 10.85 15.05 -8.40
N ALA A 186 9.86 14.66 -7.61
CA ALA A 186 8.67 15.48 -7.37
C ALA A 186 9.02 16.80 -6.67
N LEU A 187 9.85 16.76 -5.63
CA LEU A 187 10.37 17.99 -4.99
C LEU A 187 11.09 18.91 -5.97
N THR A 188 11.95 18.33 -6.83
CA THR A 188 12.67 19.10 -7.86
C THR A 188 11.69 19.76 -8.84
N LEU A 189 10.67 19.06 -9.30
CA LEU A 189 9.65 19.59 -10.21
C LEU A 189 8.83 20.72 -9.57
N LEU A 190 8.54 20.61 -8.29
CA LEU A 190 7.85 21.65 -7.51
C LEU A 190 8.78 22.78 -7.05
N LYS A 191 10.09 22.67 -7.28
CA LYS A 191 11.13 23.59 -6.80
C LYS A 191 11.19 23.71 -5.27
N GLU A 192 10.83 22.62 -4.60
CA GLU A 192 10.95 22.50 -3.16
C GLU A 192 12.35 22.06 -2.76
N GLN A 193 12.84 22.61 -1.65
CA GLN A 193 14.07 22.13 -1.05
C GLN A 193 13.77 20.91 -0.16
N GLY A 194 14.20 19.73 -0.62
CA GLY A 194 14.07 18.50 0.15
C GLY A 194 15.03 18.41 1.33
N ASP A 195 14.63 17.69 2.37
CA ASP A 195 15.53 17.17 3.40
C ASP A 195 16.30 15.96 2.84
N LYS A 196 17.29 15.49 3.59
CA LYS A 196 18.11 14.34 3.18
C LYS A 196 17.23 13.13 2.93
N ALA A 197 17.28 12.56 1.74
CA ALA A 197 16.58 11.32 1.38
C ALA A 197 17.08 10.11 2.17
N HIS A 198 16.24 9.08 2.25
CA HIS A 198 16.50 7.81 2.95
C HIS A 198 16.72 7.98 4.46
N ASP A 199 15.88 8.79 5.07
CA ASP A 199 15.69 8.98 6.48
C ASP A 199 14.18 9.11 6.66
N ALA A 200 13.53 8.16 7.30
CA ALA A 200 12.08 8.03 7.29
C ALA A 200 11.36 9.32 7.73
N LEU A 201 11.85 10.03 8.76
CA LEU A 201 11.22 11.29 9.15
C LEU A 201 11.44 12.41 8.11
N HIS A 202 12.60 12.45 7.47
CA HIS A 202 12.87 13.42 6.41
C HIS A 202 12.00 13.15 5.18
N ASP A 203 11.79 11.88 4.81
CA ASP A 203 10.96 11.52 3.67
C ASP A 203 9.47 11.74 3.96
N ALA A 204 8.99 11.52 5.19
CA ALA A 204 7.67 11.96 5.63
C ALA A 204 7.51 13.50 5.56
N ARG A 205 8.51 14.29 6.00
CA ARG A 205 8.51 15.76 5.86
C ARG A 205 8.53 16.20 4.40
N ASN A 206 9.32 15.54 3.56
CA ASN A 206 9.38 15.81 2.13
C ASN A 206 8.03 15.55 1.46
N THR A 207 7.35 14.48 1.83
CA THR A 207 5.98 14.18 1.38
C THR A 207 4.99 15.26 1.86
N ALA A 208 5.10 15.72 3.11
CA ALA A 208 4.27 16.81 3.63
C ALA A 208 4.47 18.13 2.85
N LYS A 209 5.71 18.44 2.43
CA LYS A 209 5.98 19.61 1.57
C LYS A 209 5.24 19.48 0.24
N ILE A 210 5.21 18.30 -0.37
CA ILE A 210 4.47 18.07 -1.62
C ILE A 210 2.96 18.23 -1.40
N CYS A 211 2.42 17.74 -0.28
CA CYS A 211 1.01 17.90 0.07
C CYS A 211 0.53 19.35 0.04
N ASN A 212 1.40 20.35 0.35
CA ASN A 212 1.05 21.76 0.28
C ASN A 212 0.77 22.27 -1.17
N HIS A 213 1.15 21.50 -2.18
CA HIS A 213 0.91 21.80 -3.59
C HIS A 213 -0.30 21.07 -4.18
N LEU A 214 -0.95 20.19 -3.39
CA LEU A 214 -2.08 19.37 -3.81
C LEU A 214 -3.37 19.89 -3.22
N ASP A 215 -4.45 19.86 -3.99
CA ASP A 215 -5.80 20.08 -3.47
C ASP A 215 -6.31 18.77 -2.82
N LEU A 216 -5.79 18.48 -1.64
CA LEU A 216 -6.14 17.24 -0.94
C LEU A 216 -7.62 17.18 -0.56
N GLU A 217 -8.27 18.32 -0.27
CA GLU A 217 -9.71 18.34 0.01
C GLU A 217 -10.53 17.82 -1.17
N GLN A 218 -10.07 18.12 -2.39
CA GLN A 218 -10.75 17.68 -3.60
C GLN A 218 -10.43 16.23 -3.94
N TYR A 219 -9.17 15.81 -3.84
CA TYR A 219 -8.71 14.58 -4.48
C TYR A 219 -8.55 13.38 -3.52
N ILE A 220 -8.42 13.60 -2.22
CA ILE A 220 -8.09 12.52 -1.29
C ILE A 220 -9.12 11.38 -1.32
N GLY A 221 -10.40 11.72 -1.46
CA GLY A 221 -11.48 10.73 -1.55
C GLY A 221 -11.51 9.92 -2.85
N GLU A 222 -10.80 10.38 -3.90
CA GLU A 222 -10.73 9.67 -5.19
C GLU A 222 -9.61 8.63 -5.22
N TYR A 223 -8.62 8.76 -4.34
CA TYR A 223 -7.41 7.93 -4.30
C TYR A 223 -7.31 7.07 -3.04
N THR A 224 -8.43 6.82 -2.40
CA THR A 224 -8.49 5.94 -1.23
C THR A 224 -8.37 4.49 -1.66
N SER A 225 -7.43 3.77 -1.06
CA SER A 225 -7.38 2.32 -1.17
C SER A 225 -7.28 1.69 0.22
N LYS A 226 -8.34 1.09 0.71
CA LYS A 226 -8.27 0.27 1.92
C LYS A 226 -7.63 -1.06 1.59
N VAL A 227 -6.51 -1.35 2.27
CA VAL A 227 -5.81 -2.63 2.12
C VAL A 227 -6.38 -3.61 3.12
N PHE A 228 -7.04 -4.66 2.61
CA PHE A 228 -7.42 -5.81 3.42
C PHE A 228 -6.33 -6.87 3.29
N ALA A 229 -5.36 -6.85 4.20
CA ALA A 229 -4.33 -7.87 4.20
C ALA A 229 -4.87 -9.16 4.80
N GLU A 230 -4.83 -10.24 4.02
CA GLU A 230 -5.05 -11.57 4.55
C GLU A 230 -3.74 -12.18 5.05
N LYS A 231 -3.84 -13.00 6.09
CA LYS A 231 -2.70 -13.79 6.56
C LYS A 231 -2.13 -14.63 5.42
N PRO A 232 -0.81 -14.81 5.34
CA PRO A 232 -0.21 -15.74 4.38
C PRO A 232 -0.93 -17.10 4.47
N THR A 233 -1.21 -17.70 3.33
CA THR A 233 -1.96 -18.96 3.28
C THR A 233 -1.20 -20.14 3.89
N GLY A 234 0.09 -19.97 4.22
CA GLY A 234 0.99 -21.04 4.66
C GLY A 234 1.24 -22.09 3.58
N LYS A 235 0.58 -21.97 2.43
CA LYS A 235 0.67 -22.92 1.32
C LYS A 235 1.89 -22.63 0.47
N LYS A 236 2.68 -23.68 0.20
CA LYS A 236 3.80 -23.62 -0.73
C LYS A 236 3.41 -24.22 -2.06
N TYR A 237 3.92 -23.65 -3.13
CA TYR A 237 3.65 -24.06 -4.50
C TYR A 237 4.96 -24.46 -5.18
N VAL A 238 4.94 -25.50 -5.98
CA VAL A 238 6.15 -25.93 -6.73
C VAL A 238 6.35 -25.17 -8.04
N SER A 239 5.32 -24.45 -8.50
CA SER A 239 5.40 -23.65 -9.72
C SER A 239 4.43 -22.45 -9.69
N ARG A 240 4.77 -21.39 -10.45
CA ARG A 240 3.85 -20.26 -10.67
C ARG A 240 2.53 -20.70 -11.33
N LYS A 241 2.55 -21.77 -12.12
CA LYS A 241 1.33 -22.30 -12.75
C LYS A 241 0.32 -22.80 -11.71
N GLU A 242 0.79 -23.50 -10.68
CA GLU A 242 -0.08 -23.95 -9.58
C GLU A 242 -0.71 -22.80 -8.84
N ILE A 243 0.02 -21.69 -8.64
CA ILE A 243 -0.52 -20.48 -8.00
C ILE A 243 -1.74 -19.99 -8.78
N PHE A 244 -1.63 -19.86 -10.11
CA PHE A 244 -2.72 -19.36 -10.94
C PHE A 244 -3.87 -20.34 -11.13
N GLN A 245 -3.66 -21.60 -10.81
CA GLN A 245 -4.68 -22.66 -10.84
C GLN A 245 -5.36 -22.88 -9.48
N ASP A 246 -4.90 -22.21 -8.43
CA ASP A 246 -5.52 -22.31 -7.11
C ASP A 246 -6.73 -21.38 -7.00
N PRO A 247 -7.97 -21.91 -7.02
CA PRO A 247 -9.17 -21.08 -6.96
C PRO A 247 -9.29 -20.37 -5.61
N SER A 248 -8.72 -20.92 -4.52
CA SER A 248 -8.81 -20.31 -3.20
C SER A 248 -8.17 -18.91 -3.14
N LEU A 249 -7.27 -18.59 -4.06
CA LEU A 249 -6.66 -17.25 -4.15
C LEU A 249 -7.60 -16.22 -4.78
N LEU A 250 -8.67 -16.65 -5.49
CA LEU A 250 -9.69 -15.80 -6.08
C LEU A 250 -10.99 -15.76 -5.26
N GLU A 251 -11.07 -16.57 -4.21
CA GLU A 251 -12.25 -16.69 -3.38
C GLU A 251 -12.05 -15.95 -2.06
N PHE A 252 -12.91 -15.00 -1.77
CA PHE A 252 -12.98 -14.32 -0.47
C PHE A 252 -14.38 -13.77 -0.24
N TYR A 253 -14.63 -13.35 0.98
CA TYR A 253 -15.89 -12.72 1.36
C TYR A 253 -15.72 -11.22 1.45
N CYS A 254 -16.71 -10.47 0.95
CA CYS A 254 -16.74 -9.03 1.07
C CYS A 254 -16.64 -8.61 2.55
N PRO A 255 -15.68 -7.75 2.91
CA PRO A 255 -15.52 -7.32 4.31
C PRO A 255 -16.68 -6.47 4.81
N TRP A 256 -17.51 -5.93 3.91
CA TRP A 256 -18.65 -5.09 4.25
C TRP A 256 -19.94 -5.86 4.44
N CYS A 257 -20.31 -6.69 3.45
CA CYS A 257 -21.59 -7.41 3.45
C CYS A 257 -21.47 -8.89 3.79
N GLY A 258 -20.25 -9.44 3.92
CA GLY A 258 -20.01 -10.85 4.21
C GLY A 258 -20.39 -11.82 3.07
N GLN A 259 -20.76 -11.31 1.90
CA GLN A 259 -21.12 -12.13 0.75
C GLN A 259 -19.87 -12.56 -0.04
N PRO A 260 -19.92 -13.70 -0.76
CA PRO A 260 -18.79 -14.15 -1.56
C PRO A 260 -18.53 -13.17 -2.72
N VAL A 261 -17.28 -12.81 -2.92
CA VAL A 261 -16.84 -11.98 -4.05
C VAL A 261 -16.55 -12.86 -5.25
N LYS A 262 -17.07 -12.46 -6.41
CA LYS A 262 -16.81 -13.13 -7.68
C LYS A 262 -15.68 -12.41 -8.40
N CYS A 263 -14.52 -13.09 -8.50
CA CYS A 263 -13.36 -12.55 -9.19
C CYS A 263 -13.29 -12.98 -10.66
N GLU A 264 -12.73 -12.09 -11.51
CA GLU A 264 -12.27 -12.41 -12.85
C GLU A 264 -10.97 -13.26 -12.78
N PRO A 265 -10.60 -13.96 -13.87
CA PRO A 265 -9.32 -14.65 -13.94
C PRO A 265 -8.13 -13.70 -13.78
N TRP A 266 -7.00 -14.23 -13.28
CA TRP A 266 -5.78 -13.47 -13.10
C TRP A 266 -5.28 -12.79 -14.38
N LEU A 267 -5.00 -11.51 -14.30
CA LEU A 267 -4.14 -10.81 -15.23
C LEU A 267 -2.68 -11.02 -14.79
N ALA A 268 -1.97 -11.93 -15.46
CA ALA A 268 -0.57 -12.20 -15.19
C ALA A 268 0.30 -11.48 -16.24
N VAL A 269 0.86 -10.33 -15.89
CA VAL A 269 1.76 -9.58 -16.77
C VAL A 269 3.21 -9.99 -16.50
N TYR A 270 4.00 -10.10 -17.55
CA TYR A 270 5.44 -10.38 -17.42
C TYR A 270 6.10 -9.22 -16.64
N GLY A 271 6.77 -9.54 -15.54
CA GLY A 271 7.45 -8.53 -14.69
C GLY A 271 6.58 -7.76 -13.71
N GLY A 272 5.26 -8.00 -13.66
CA GLY A 272 4.34 -7.35 -12.74
C GLY A 272 3.68 -8.30 -11.72
N ALA A 273 3.12 -7.76 -10.65
CA ALA A 273 2.28 -8.52 -9.73
C ALA A 273 1.00 -8.99 -10.43
N PRO A 274 0.60 -10.26 -10.28
CA PRO A 274 -0.67 -10.76 -10.77
C PRO A 274 -1.84 -10.03 -10.11
N MET A 275 -2.86 -9.69 -10.89
CA MET A 275 -4.05 -8.97 -10.42
C MET A 275 -5.33 -9.65 -10.87
N ALA A 276 -6.40 -9.50 -10.10
CA ALA A 276 -7.75 -9.88 -10.49
C ALA A 276 -8.74 -8.82 -10.01
N TYR A 277 -9.76 -8.59 -10.80
CA TYR A 277 -10.90 -7.76 -10.41
C TYR A 277 -11.98 -8.64 -9.78
N GLY A 278 -12.58 -8.18 -8.69
CA GLY A 278 -13.66 -8.87 -8.01
C GLY A 278 -14.82 -7.92 -7.69
N ILE A 279 -16.04 -8.45 -7.69
CA ILE A 279 -17.24 -7.70 -7.32
C ILE A 279 -18.14 -8.57 -6.42
N CYS A 280 -18.63 -7.98 -5.33
CA CYS A 280 -19.62 -8.65 -4.48
C CYS A 280 -21.06 -8.44 -5.01
N PRO A 281 -22.05 -9.24 -4.53
CA PRO A 281 -23.43 -9.09 -4.96
C PRO A 281 -24.03 -7.72 -4.67
N ASP A 282 -23.60 -7.03 -3.63
CA ASP A 282 -24.07 -5.68 -3.27
C ASP A 282 -23.38 -4.58 -4.08
N GLY A 283 -22.43 -4.95 -4.95
CA GLY A 283 -21.78 -4.05 -5.90
C GLY A 283 -20.47 -3.44 -5.42
N ASP A 284 -19.91 -3.88 -4.29
CA ASP A 284 -18.56 -3.47 -3.88
C ASP A 284 -17.53 -4.12 -4.77
N GLU A 285 -16.58 -3.31 -5.22
CA GLU A 285 -15.56 -3.69 -6.19
C GLU A 285 -14.19 -3.77 -5.51
N PHE A 286 -13.40 -4.77 -5.92
CA PHE A 286 -12.11 -5.06 -5.31
C PHE A 286 -11.04 -5.33 -6.35
N LEU A 287 -9.81 -4.89 -6.07
CA LEU A 287 -8.60 -5.35 -6.73
C LEU A 287 -7.90 -6.38 -5.84
N VAL A 288 -7.70 -7.58 -6.36
CA VAL A 288 -6.90 -8.61 -5.71
C VAL A 288 -5.53 -8.66 -6.35
N GLN A 289 -4.47 -8.57 -5.55
CA GLN A 289 -3.10 -8.61 -6.01
C GLN A 289 -2.32 -9.72 -5.29
N LEU A 290 -1.45 -10.43 -6.01
CA LEU A 290 -0.56 -11.43 -5.42
C LEU A 290 0.89 -10.93 -5.39
N SER A 291 1.49 -10.99 -4.21
CA SER A 291 2.94 -10.97 -4.07
C SER A 291 3.43 -12.42 -4.08
N VAL A 292 4.29 -12.76 -5.05
CA VAL A 292 4.81 -14.12 -5.24
C VAL A 292 6.29 -14.12 -4.97
N SER A 293 6.70 -14.79 -3.92
CA SER A 293 8.10 -14.94 -3.52
C SER A 293 8.63 -16.32 -3.85
N ARG A 294 9.83 -16.42 -4.44
CA ARG A 294 10.50 -17.68 -4.75
C ARG A 294 11.52 -18.02 -3.67
N HIS A 295 11.39 -19.21 -3.08
CA HIS A 295 12.31 -19.71 -2.08
C HIS A 295 13.58 -20.32 -2.70
N PRO A 296 14.70 -20.37 -1.96
CA PRO A 296 15.94 -20.97 -2.43
C PRO A 296 15.80 -22.44 -2.85
N GLN A 297 14.85 -23.17 -2.23
CA GLN A 297 14.55 -24.58 -2.55
C GLN A 297 13.72 -24.75 -3.83
N GLY A 298 13.35 -23.65 -4.50
CA GLY A 298 12.59 -23.65 -5.73
C GLY A 298 11.07 -23.60 -5.56
N GLU A 299 10.58 -23.64 -4.35
CA GLU A 299 9.17 -23.46 -4.01
C GLU A 299 8.77 -21.96 -4.04
N TYR A 300 7.47 -21.71 -4.06
CA TYR A 300 6.91 -20.36 -4.03
C TYR A 300 5.96 -20.22 -2.83
N SER A 301 6.01 -19.07 -2.18
CA SER A 301 4.96 -18.60 -1.27
C SER A 301 4.17 -17.45 -1.90
N VAL A 302 2.95 -17.29 -1.44
CA VAL A 302 2.03 -16.27 -1.96
C VAL A 302 1.42 -15.51 -0.80
N LYS A 303 1.47 -14.19 -0.92
CA LYS A 303 0.70 -13.28 -0.10
C LYS A 303 -0.37 -12.63 -0.99
N ARG A 304 -1.61 -12.67 -0.52
CA ARG A 304 -2.73 -12.02 -1.18
C ARG A 304 -3.02 -10.68 -0.52
N MET A 305 -3.17 -9.66 -1.32
CA MET A 305 -3.63 -8.34 -0.89
C MET A 305 -4.96 -8.05 -1.59
N ILE A 306 -5.91 -7.53 -0.87
CA ILE A 306 -7.22 -7.13 -1.37
C ILE A 306 -7.37 -5.64 -1.11
N PHE A 307 -7.67 -4.89 -2.14
CA PHE A 307 -7.89 -3.46 -2.09
C PHE A 307 -9.34 -3.16 -2.47
N GLU A 308 -9.98 -2.23 -1.81
CA GLU A 308 -11.19 -1.63 -2.34
C GLU A 308 -10.85 -0.91 -3.65
N MET A 309 -11.69 -1.09 -4.67
CA MET A 309 -11.42 -0.51 -5.99
C MET A 309 -11.64 1.00 -5.96
N SER A 310 -10.56 1.75 -6.17
CA SER A 310 -10.58 3.18 -6.47
C SER A 310 -10.51 3.42 -7.98
N ASP A 311 -10.76 4.65 -8.43
CA ASP A 311 -10.63 5.02 -9.84
C ASP A 311 -9.19 4.82 -10.34
N ASP A 312 -8.22 5.13 -9.49
CA ASP A 312 -6.81 4.92 -9.76
C ASP A 312 -6.44 3.43 -9.94
N LEU A 313 -6.88 2.57 -9.02
CA LEU A 313 -6.66 1.12 -9.13
C LEU A 313 -7.38 0.52 -10.34
N TRP A 314 -8.54 1.07 -10.68
CA TRP A 314 -9.26 0.68 -11.89
C TRP A 314 -8.46 1.00 -13.16
N ASP A 315 -7.89 2.19 -13.26
CA ASP A 315 -7.07 2.57 -14.40
C ASP A 315 -5.83 1.67 -14.53
N ILE A 316 -5.15 1.35 -13.42
CA ILE A 316 -4.03 0.41 -13.41
C ILE A 316 -4.45 -0.97 -13.90
N TYR A 317 -5.60 -1.46 -13.42
CA TYR A 317 -6.14 -2.74 -13.84
C TYR A 317 -6.48 -2.74 -15.33
N MET A 318 -7.13 -1.68 -15.84
CA MET A 318 -7.51 -1.56 -17.23
C MET A 318 -6.30 -1.42 -18.15
N ASP A 319 -5.31 -0.60 -17.83
CA ASP A 319 -4.06 -0.47 -18.61
C ASP A 319 -3.37 -1.83 -18.78
N LYS A 320 -3.31 -2.62 -17.71
CA LYS A 320 -2.75 -3.98 -17.78
C LYS A 320 -3.61 -4.94 -18.60
N LYS A 321 -4.93 -4.83 -18.48
CA LYS A 321 -5.88 -5.66 -19.24
C LYS A 321 -5.78 -5.37 -20.73
N GLU A 322 -5.70 -4.10 -21.11
CA GLU A 322 -5.54 -3.66 -22.51
C GLU A 322 -4.18 -4.09 -23.09
N ALA A 323 -3.10 -3.93 -22.32
CA ALA A 323 -1.78 -4.39 -22.75
C ALA A 323 -1.71 -5.91 -23.02
N LEU A 324 -2.42 -6.71 -22.21
CA LEU A 324 -2.52 -8.17 -22.42
C LEU A 324 -3.37 -8.55 -23.64
N LEU A 325 -4.39 -7.76 -23.95
CA LEU A 325 -5.29 -8.01 -25.07
C LEU A 325 -4.75 -7.46 -26.40
N GLY A 326 -3.58 -6.78 -26.38
CA GLY A 326 -2.97 -6.15 -27.56
C GLY A 326 -3.80 -4.98 -28.10
N ILE A 327 -4.66 -4.38 -27.27
CA ILE A 327 -5.46 -3.22 -27.61
C ILE A 327 -4.56 -2.00 -27.34
N GLN A 328 -3.98 -1.42 -28.39
CA GLN A 328 -3.31 -0.12 -28.26
C GLN A 328 -4.38 0.95 -28.01
N ALA A 329 -4.15 1.76 -26.99
CA ALA A 329 -4.91 2.98 -26.78
C ALA A 329 -4.79 3.86 -28.04
N SER A 330 -5.90 4.17 -28.66
CA SER A 330 -6.00 5.04 -29.84
C SER A 330 -6.03 6.50 -29.43
#